data_b758c712932d43137991ac5de31abf74
#
_entry.id   b758c712932d43137991ac5de31abf74
#
_cell.length_a   1.000
_cell.length_b   1.000
_cell.length_c   1.000
_cell.angle_alpha   90.00
_cell.angle_beta   90.00
_cell.angle_gamma   90.00
#
_symmetry.space_group_name_H-M   'P 1'
#
loop_
_entity.id
_entity.type
_entity.pdbx_description
1 polymer ?
#
loop_
_entity_poly.entity_id
_entity_poly.type
_entity_poly.pdbx_seq_one_letter_code
_entity_poly.pdbx_strand_id
1 'polypeptide(L)'
;IRKKVNTAGIFYEKKDDIYYQLTTKIAKPLKDYHNGWIKSNFIYLYCGAKNTKNGKRGMRVLDVGCGRGGDIMKFYHARVESYVGFDPDHHGLYNQGNGAISRYTSNKKKYPDFPDMDFLVADASYLLNYEDQLNGVGKMSDQNKKMLTDIFGENKNKLTNKKYDVLNCQFMLHF
;
A
#
# COMPACT_ATOMS: atom_id res chain seq x y z
N ILE A 1 -23.83 19.01 -2.14
CA ILE A 1 -22.95 17.84 -2.29
C ILE A 1 -21.55 18.28 -2.73
N ARG A 2 -21.39 19.09 -3.82
CA ARG A 2 -20.08 19.60 -4.28
C ARG A 2 -19.32 20.44 -3.23
N LYS A 3 -20.02 21.26 -2.41
CA LYS A 3 -19.39 22.02 -1.31
C LYS A 3 -18.82 21.11 -0.20
N LYS A 4 -19.45 19.96 0.10
CA LYS A 4 -18.94 18.99 1.07
C LYS A 4 -17.68 18.25 0.56
N VAL A 5 -17.62 17.97 -0.75
CA VAL A 5 -16.43 17.34 -1.37
C VAL A 5 -15.24 18.31 -1.34
N ASN A 6 -15.44 19.60 -1.63
CA ASN A 6 -14.37 20.60 -1.53
C ASN A 6 -13.89 20.82 -0.09
N THR A 7 -14.78 20.70 0.88
CA THR A 7 -14.38 20.77 2.31
C THR A 7 -13.58 19.53 2.71
N ALA A 8 -13.90 18.37 2.14
CA ALA A 8 -13.09 17.16 2.33
C ALA A 8 -11.68 17.30 1.70
N GLY A 9 -11.55 17.94 0.52
CA GLY A 9 -10.24 18.21 -0.09
C GLY A 9 -9.34 19.11 0.77
N ILE A 10 -9.91 20.16 1.39
CA ILE A 10 -9.16 21.01 2.34
C ILE A 10 -8.79 20.25 3.60
N PHE A 11 -9.60 19.29 4.02
CA PHE A 11 -9.29 18.39 5.12
C PHE A 11 -8.14 17.43 4.79
N TYR A 12 -7.98 17.05 3.52
CA TYR A 12 -6.89 16.16 3.08
C TYR A 12 -5.52 16.82 3.17
N GLU A 13 -5.38 18.10 2.83
CA GLU A 13 -4.11 18.83 2.96
C GLU A 13 -3.66 19.00 4.43
N LYS A 14 -4.61 19.04 5.39
CA LYS A 14 -4.33 19.09 6.84
C LYS A 14 -4.33 17.73 7.54
N LYS A 15 -4.66 16.65 6.84
CA LYS A 15 -4.87 15.32 7.45
C LYS A 15 -3.61 14.68 7.99
N ASP A 16 -2.46 14.96 7.42
CA ASP A 16 -1.19 14.47 7.97
C ASP A 16 -1.03 14.91 9.42
N ASP A 17 -1.35 16.16 9.74
CA ASP A 17 -1.31 16.68 11.10
C ASP A 17 -2.40 16.08 11.99
N ILE A 18 -3.62 15.88 11.49
CA ILE A 18 -4.75 15.36 12.29
C ILE A 18 -4.57 13.87 12.59
N TYR A 19 -4.18 13.05 11.64
CA TYR A 19 -3.96 11.61 11.86
C TYR A 19 -2.83 11.36 12.85
N TYR A 20 -1.79 12.19 12.83
CA TYR A 20 -0.67 12.10 13.78
C TYR A 20 -0.94 12.82 15.10
N GLN A 21 -1.74 13.88 15.12
CA GLN A 21 -2.13 14.58 16.35
C GLN A 21 -3.22 13.84 17.14
N LEU A 22 -4.14 13.16 16.46
CA LEU A 22 -5.15 12.30 17.09
C LEU A 22 -4.60 10.98 17.64
N THR A 23 -3.30 10.70 17.48
CA THR A 23 -2.62 9.65 18.23
C THR A 23 -2.39 10.06 19.69
N THR A 24 -3.29 10.84 20.24
CA THR A 24 -3.33 11.16 21.65
C THR A 24 -3.50 9.91 22.48
N LYS A 25 -3.05 9.95 23.70
CA LYS A 25 -2.97 8.85 24.68
C LYS A 25 -4.25 7.99 24.80
N ILE A 26 -5.43 8.56 24.50
CA ILE A 26 -6.74 7.89 24.65
C ILE A 26 -6.99 6.85 23.55
N ALA A 27 -6.64 7.15 22.29
CA ALA A 27 -6.88 6.22 21.16
C ALA A 27 -5.75 5.20 20.96
N LYS A 28 -4.62 5.37 21.66
CA LYS A 28 -3.44 4.51 21.50
C LYS A 28 -3.72 3.03 21.78
N PRO A 29 -4.41 2.62 22.85
CA PRO A 29 -4.69 1.21 23.10
C PRO A 29 -5.53 0.57 22.01
N LEU A 30 -6.53 1.26 21.47
CA LEU A 30 -7.36 0.77 20.37
C LEU A 30 -6.55 0.64 19.09
N LYS A 31 -5.73 1.64 18.77
CA LYS A 31 -4.82 1.62 17.62
C LYS A 31 -3.81 0.47 17.73
N ASP A 32 -3.19 0.29 18.89
CA ASP A 32 -2.21 -0.76 19.13
C ASP A 32 -2.85 -2.16 19.03
N TYR A 33 -4.04 -2.34 19.59
CA TYR A 33 -4.82 -3.57 19.47
C TYR A 33 -5.16 -3.87 18.02
N HIS A 34 -5.69 -2.87 17.30
CA HIS A 34 -6.05 -3.04 15.90
C HIS A 34 -4.81 -3.33 15.03
N ASN A 35 -3.77 -2.50 15.12
CA ASN A 35 -2.59 -2.64 14.28
C ASN A 35 -1.73 -3.84 14.68
N GLY A 36 -1.59 -4.11 15.98
CA GLY A 36 -0.75 -5.19 16.49
C GLY A 36 -1.42 -6.55 16.40
N TRP A 37 -2.73 -6.63 16.67
CA TRP A 37 -3.42 -7.91 16.77
C TRP A 37 -4.35 -8.17 15.58
N ILE A 38 -5.32 -7.31 15.30
CA ILE A 38 -6.31 -7.55 14.26
C ILE A 38 -5.65 -7.61 12.87
N LYS A 39 -4.95 -6.56 12.47
CA LYS A 39 -4.27 -6.52 11.16
C LYS A 39 -3.26 -7.64 11.00
N SER A 40 -2.48 -7.93 12.03
CA SER A 40 -1.48 -9.01 11.98
C SER A 40 -2.14 -10.37 11.74
N ASN A 41 -3.22 -10.68 12.45
CA ASN A 41 -3.93 -11.93 12.27
C ASN A 41 -4.52 -12.07 10.86
N PHE A 42 -5.14 -11.02 10.33
CA PHE A 42 -5.65 -11.05 8.97
C PHE A 42 -4.54 -11.24 7.94
N ILE A 43 -3.45 -10.49 8.05
CA ILE A 43 -2.33 -10.61 7.12
C ILE A 43 -1.71 -12.00 7.21
N TYR A 44 -1.47 -12.56 8.39
CA TYR A 44 -0.88 -13.89 8.54
C TYR A 44 -1.83 -14.99 8.06
N LEU A 45 -3.13 -14.86 8.29
CA LEU A 45 -4.11 -15.85 7.87
C LEU A 45 -4.29 -15.88 6.35
N TYR A 46 -4.42 -14.72 5.72
CA TYR A 46 -4.78 -14.62 4.31
C TYR A 46 -3.59 -14.45 3.38
N CYS A 47 -2.55 -13.71 3.81
CA CYS A 47 -1.35 -13.48 3.00
C CYS A 47 -0.22 -14.46 3.31
N GLY A 48 -0.35 -15.25 4.37
CA GLY A 48 0.66 -16.24 4.79
C GLY A 48 0.93 -17.27 3.70
N ALA A 49 2.20 -17.72 3.62
CA ALA A 49 2.62 -18.71 2.63
C ALA A 49 1.80 -20.00 2.74
N LYS A 50 1.30 -20.50 1.62
CA LYS A 50 0.46 -21.70 1.52
C LYS A 50 1.23 -22.88 0.95
N ASN A 51 0.87 -24.09 1.38
CA ASN A 51 1.38 -25.30 0.78
C ASN A 51 0.80 -25.48 -0.63
N THR A 52 1.66 -25.80 -1.57
CA THR A 52 1.30 -26.10 -2.95
C THR A 52 1.87 -27.47 -3.33
N LYS A 53 1.49 -28.00 -4.51
CA LYS A 53 2.06 -29.27 -5.03
C LYS A 53 3.58 -29.22 -5.19
N ASN A 54 4.13 -28.00 -5.43
CA ASN A 54 5.55 -27.76 -5.66
C ASN A 54 6.27 -27.22 -4.41
N GLY A 55 5.68 -27.37 -3.21
CA GLY A 55 6.23 -26.85 -1.96
C GLY A 55 5.45 -25.63 -1.44
N LYS A 56 6.03 -24.93 -0.47
CA LYS A 56 5.42 -23.77 0.16
C LYS A 56 5.64 -22.52 -0.69
N ARG A 57 4.56 -21.86 -1.09
CA ARG A 57 4.59 -20.63 -1.89
C ARG A 57 4.02 -19.46 -1.10
N GLY A 58 4.69 -18.32 -1.16
CA GLY A 58 4.14 -17.04 -0.68
C GLY A 58 2.97 -16.55 -1.52
N MET A 59 2.15 -15.67 -0.95
CA MET A 59 1.08 -15.00 -1.68
C MET A 59 1.62 -13.74 -2.35
N ARG A 60 1.09 -13.41 -3.53
CA ARG A 60 1.30 -12.13 -4.20
C ARG A 60 0.20 -11.18 -3.74
N VAL A 61 0.58 -10.07 -3.15
CA VAL A 61 -0.33 -9.16 -2.46
C VAL A 61 -0.43 -7.84 -3.20
N LEU A 62 -1.65 -7.36 -3.41
CA LEU A 62 -1.96 -5.98 -3.78
C LEU A 62 -2.54 -5.28 -2.56
N ASP A 63 -1.87 -4.24 -2.08
CA ASP A 63 -2.25 -3.48 -0.88
C ASP A 63 -2.79 -2.10 -1.27
N VAL A 64 -4.10 -1.94 -1.13
CA VAL A 64 -4.83 -0.72 -1.46
C VAL A 64 -4.82 0.20 -0.25
N GLY A 65 -4.26 1.41 -0.41
CA GLY A 65 -4.11 2.36 0.69
C GLY A 65 -3.01 1.96 1.67
N CYS A 66 -1.83 1.64 1.14
CA CYS A 66 -0.69 1.20 1.93
C CYS A 66 -0.10 2.30 2.84
N GLY A 67 -0.46 3.57 2.62
CA GLY A 67 0.02 4.72 3.38
C GLY A 67 1.53 4.78 3.45
N ARG A 68 2.05 4.96 4.64
CA ARG A 68 3.51 4.98 4.92
C ARG A 68 4.13 3.59 5.10
N GLY A 69 3.49 2.54 4.61
CA GLY A 69 4.01 1.17 4.73
C GLY A 69 4.09 0.66 6.17
N GLY A 70 3.11 0.99 7.01
CA GLY A 70 3.09 0.56 8.41
C GLY A 70 3.01 -0.96 8.59
N ASP A 71 2.53 -1.66 7.58
CA ASP A 71 2.29 -3.10 7.62
C ASP A 71 3.34 -3.95 6.88
N ILE A 72 4.34 -3.34 6.23
CA ILE A 72 5.34 -4.08 5.42
C ILE A 72 6.09 -5.17 6.20
N MET A 73 6.36 -4.96 7.49
CA MET A 73 6.96 -6.00 8.34
C MET A 73 6.02 -7.18 8.58
N LYS A 74 4.71 -6.96 8.61
CA LYS A 74 3.74 -8.06 8.74
C LYS A 74 3.73 -8.93 7.48
N PHE A 75 3.82 -8.32 6.30
CA PHE A 75 3.94 -9.04 5.02
C PHE A 75 5.25 -9.81 4.93
N TYR A 76 6.36 -9.26 5.43
CA TYR A 76 7.62 -9.99 5.55
C TYR A 76 7.46 -11.25 6.44
N HIS A 77 6.90 -11.09 7.64
CA HIS A 77 6.66 -12.21 8.54
C HIS A 77 5.65 -13.23 8.00
N ALA A 78 4.68 -12.78 7.22
CA ALA A 78 3.77 -13.65 6.48
C ALA A 78 4.45 -14.43 5.34
N ARG A 79 5.70 -14.06 4.98
CA ARG A 79 6.47 -14.66 3.89
C ARG A 79 5.73 -14.55 2.55
N VAL A 80 5.24 -13.35 2.22
CA VAL A 80 4.65 -13.08 0.91
C VAL A 80 5.70 -13.27 -0.19
N GLU A 81 5.26 -13.68 -1.39
CA GLU A 81 6.15 -13.82 -2.54
C GLU A 81 6.52 -12.46 -3.13
N SER A 82 5.53 -11.60 -3.27
CA SER A 82 5.69 -10.23 -3.76
C SER A 82 4.58 -9.34 -3.24
N TYR A 83 4.83 -8.04 -3.26
CA TYR A 83 3.92 -7.04 -2.76
C TYR A 83 3.90 -5.83 -3.70
N VAL A 84 2.72 -5.32 -3.98
CA VAL A 84 2.53 -4.01 -4.60
C VAL A 84 1.60 -3.22 -3.71
N GLY A 85 2.07 -2.08 -3.21
CA GLY A 85 1.27 -1.15 -2.45
C GLY A 85 1.04 0.14 -3.23
N PHE A 86 -0.16 0.70 -3.13
CA PHE A 86 -0.41 2.02 -3.68
C PHE A 86 -1.25 2.89 -2.74
N ASP A 87 -1.03 4.20 -2.84
CA ASP A 87 -1.70 5.21 -2.03
C ASP A 87 -1.68 6.55 -2.77
N PRO A 88 -2.72 7.38 -2.69
CA PRO A 88 -2.68 8.73 -3.26
C PRO A 88 -1.76 9.69 -2.51
N ASP A 89 -1.38 9.38 -1.26
CA ASP A 89 -0.46 10.20 -0.46
C ASP A 89 0.99 10.04 -0.93
N HIS A 90 1.41 10.90 -1.87
CA HIS A 90 2.78 10.95 -2.35
C HIS A 90 3.79 11.14 -1.20
N HIS A 91 3.46 11.99 -0.20
CA HIS A 91 4.35 12.24 0.93
C HIS A 91 4.49 10.98 1.81
N GLY A 92 3.40 10.28 2.06
CA GLY A 92 3.42 9.01 2.78
C GLY A 92 4.31 7.96 2.13
N LEU A 93 4.35 7.91 0.81
CA LEU A 93 5.17 6.95 0.06
C LEU A 93 6.65 7.37 0.01
N TYR A 94 6.94 8.63 -0.32
CA TYR A 94 8.30 9.09 -0.68
C TYR A 94 9.05 9.83 0.43
N ASN A 95 8.47 10.07 1.61
CA ASN A 95 9.18 10.73 2.69
C ASN A 95 10.46 9.97 3.07
N GLN A 96 11.60 10.65 3.02
CA GLN A 96 12.92 10.03 3.24
C GLN A 96 13.13 9.49 4.66
N GLY A 97 12.45 10.05 5.66
CA GLY A 97 12.60 9.63 7.05
C GLY A 97 11.71 8.43 7.43
N ASN A 98 10.46 8.43 6.99
CA ASN A 98 9.46 7.46 7.45
C ASN A 98 8.41 7.05 6.40
N GLY A 99 8.65 7.34 5.13
CA GLY A 99 7.79 6.91 4.03
C GLY A 99 7.93 5.41 3.73
N ALA A 100 6.97 4.86 2.98
CA ALA A 100 6.91 3.44 2.67
C ALA A 100 8.20 2.94 1.99
N ILE A 101 8.70 3.67 1.00
CA ILE A 101 9.92 3.33 0.25
C ILE A 101 11.15 3.36 1.17
N SER A 102 11.27 4.38 2.04
CA SER A 102 12.37 4.48 2.99
C SER A 102 12.37 3.31 3.98
N ARG A 103 11.21 2.96 4.51
CA ARG A 103 11.03 1.80 5.41
C ARG A 103 11.36 0.49 4.70
N TYR A 104 10.88 0.30 3.48
CA TYR A 104 11.20 -0.88 2.67
C TYR A 104 12.71 -1.00 2.44
N THR A 105 13.35 0.07 1.97
CA THR A 105 14.79 0.09 1.68
C THR A 105 15.62 -0.24 2.92
N SER A 106 15.26 0.30 4.08
CA SER A 106 15.92 0.04 5.36
C SER A 106 15.75 -1.41 5.79
N ASN A 107 14.55 -1.97 5.65
CA ASN A 107 14.28 -3.36 5.99
C ASN A 107 14.95 -4.33 5.03
N LYS A 108 14.95 -4.06 3.73
CA LYS A 108 15.62 -4.89 2.71
C LYS A 108 17.14 -4.97 2.95
N LYS A 109 17.77 -3.89 3.42
CA LYS A 109 19.18 -3.88 3.82
C LYS A 109 19.42 -4.75 5.06
N LYS A 110 18.49 -4.75 6.02
CA LYS A 110 18.61 -5.48 7.27
C LYS A 110 18.31 -6.98 7.12
N TYR A 111 17.37 -7.32 6.23
CA TYR A 111 16.86 -8.68 6.02
C TYR A 111 17.03 -9.04 4.53
N PRO A 112 18.08 -9.81 4.16
CA PRO A 112 18.36 -10.15 2.75
C PRO A 112 17.23 -10.92 2.05
N ASP A 113 16.45 -11.68 2.82
CA ASP A 113 15.30 -12.47 2.37
C ASP A 113 13.97 -11.66 2.34
N PHE A 114 14.06 -10.34 2.54
CA PHE A 114 12.87 -9.47 2.48
C PHE A 114 12.25 -9.53 1.07
N PRO A 115 10.92 -9.73 0.93
CA PRO A 115 10.28 -9.85 -0.38
C PRO A 115 10.45 -8.57 -1.21
N ASP A 116 10.36 -8.71 -2.53
CA ASP A 116 10.33 -7.55 -3.41
C ASP A 116 8.99 -6.82 -3.26
N MET A 117 9.08 -5.51 -3.07
CA MET A 117 7.92 -4.64 -2.86
C MET A 117 8.01 -3.42 -3.76
N ASP A 118 6.94 -3.17 -4.49
CA ASP A 118 6.75 -1.97 -5.32
C ASP A 118 5.74 -1.03 -4.67
N PHE A 119 5.97 0.28 -4.82
CA PHE A 119 5.10 1.31 -4.27
C PHE A 119 4.74 2.34 -5.34
N LEU A 120 3.45 2.63 -5.49
CA LEU A 120 2.88 3.49 -6.52
C LEU A 120 2.06 4.62 -5.91
N VAL A 121 2.14 5.80 -6.50
CA VAL A 121 1.12 6.84 -6.27
C VAL A 121 -0.06 6.55 -7.17
N ALA A 122 -1.18 6.15 -6.58
CA ALA A 122 -2.42 5.90 -7.29
C ALA A 122 -3.63 6.04 -6.36
N ASP A 123 -4.76 6.45 -6.94
CA ASP A 123 -6.05 6.57 -6.25
C ASP A 123 -6.95 5.38 -6.62
N ALA A 124 -7.43 4.67 -5.61
CA ALA A 124 -8.31 3.51 -5.78
C ALA A 124 -9.70 3.84 -6.36
N SER A 125 -10.08 5.12 -6.40
CA SER A 125 -11.34 5.59 -6.99
C SER A 125 -11.32 5.62 -8.51
N TYR A 126 -10.15 5.43 -9.12
CA TYR A 126 -9.93 5.48 -10.56
C TYR A 126 -9.33 4.17 -11.07
N LEU A 127 -9.51 3.87 -12.36
CA LEU A 127 -8.85 2.72 -12.97
C LEU A 127 -7.33 2.85 -12.90
N LEU A 128 -6.64 1.74 -12.69
CA LEU A 128 -5.19 1.70 -12.53
C LEU A 128 -4.46 1.75 -13.90
N ASN A 129 -4.82 2.75 -14.70
CA ASN A 129 -4.13 3.14 -15.93
C ASN A 129 -3.70 4.61 -15.84
N TYR A 130 -2.80 5.03 -16.72
CA TYR A 130 -2.22 6.36 -16.64
C TYR A 130 -3.25 7.48 -16.83
N GLU A 131 -4.14 7.35 -17.80
CA GLU A 131 -5.12 8.38 -18.18
C GLU A 131 -6.11 8.64 -17.04
N ASP A 132 -6.69 7.60 -16.47
CA ASP A 132 -7.65 7.73 -15.37
C ASP A 132 -6.97 8.21 -14.10
N GLN A 133 -5.75 7.75 -13.81
CA GLN A 133 -5.01 8.16 -12.62
C GLN A 133 -4.60 9.64 -12.62
N LEU A 134 -4.47 10.28 -13.80
CA LEU A 134 -4.26 11.74 -13.84
C LEU A 134 -5.43 12.53 -13.23
N ASN A 135 -6.65 11.99 -13.26
CA ASN A 135 -7.81 12.61 -12.63
C ASN A 135 -7.82 12.44 -11.09
N GLY A 136 -7.23 11.36 -10.59
CA GLY A 136 -7.16 11.06 -9.16
C GLY A 136 -5.97 11.73 -8.45
N VAL A 137 -4.77 11.47 -8.94
CA VAL A 137 -3.52 11.92 -8.29
C VAL A 137 -2.88 13.13 -8.98
N GLY A 138 -3.44 13.59 -10.11
CA GLY A 138 -2.91 14.73 -10.85
C GLY A 138 -1.57 14.42 -11.52
N LYS A 139 -0.61 15.36 -11.42
CA LYS A 139 0.69 15.20 -12.08
C LYS A 139 1.48 14.03 -11.50
N MET A 140 1.91 13.13 -12.35
CA MET A 140 2.62 11.91 -12.02
C MET A 140 4.05 11.96 -12.54
N SER A 141 5.02 11.43 -11.78
CA SER A 141 6.40 11.29 -12.25
C SER A 141 6.51 10.21 -13.34
N ASP A 142 7.51 10.35 -14.22
CA ASP A 142 7.74 9.35 -15.29
C ASP A 142 8.02 7.96 -14.71
N GLN A 143 8.69 7.89 -13.56
CA GLN A 143 8.92 6.62 -12.86
C GLN A 143 7.60 5.98 -12.42
N ASN A 144 6.70 6.75 -11.80
CA ASN A 144 5.41 6.24 -11.36
C ASN A 144 4.53 5.82 -12.55
N LYS A 145 4.53 6.62 -13.63
CA LYS A 145 3.86 6.28 -14.89
C LYS A 145 4.37 4.96 -15.45
N LYS A 146 5.68 4.79 -15.52
CA LYS A 146 6.30 3.54 -16.01
C LYS A 146 5.89 2.35 -15.14
N MET A 147 5.98 2.49 -13.80
CA MET A 147 5.59 1.42 -12.87
C MET A 147 4.11 1.05 -13.02
N LEU A 148 3.22 2.05 -13.13
CA LEU A 148 1.80 1.84 -13.34
C LEU A 148 1.54 1.04 -14.63
N THR A 149 2.20 1.42 -15.73
CA THR A 149 2.11 0.72 -17.01
C THR A 149 2.71 -0.69 -16.96
N ASP A 150 3.85 -0.85 -16.28
CA ASP A 150 4.53 -2.16 -16.15
C ASP A 150 3.73 -3.15 -15.30
N ILE A 151 3.03 -2.66 -14.26
CA ILE A 151 2.30 -3.49 -13.30
C ILE A 151 0.86 -3.76 -13.77
N PHE A 152 0.16 -2.75 -14.28
CA PHE A 152 -1.27 -2.83 -14.60
C PHE A 152 -1.59 -2.68 -16.10
N GLY A 153 -0.63 -2.22 -16.92
CA GLY A 153 -0.85 -1.98 -18.34
C GLY A 153 -1.06 -3.28 -19.15
N GLU A 154 -1.82 -3.15 -20.23
CA GLU A 154 -2.09 -4.23 -21.19
C GLU A 154 -0.88 -4.55 -22.09
N ASN A 155 0.25 -4.85 -21.54
CA ASN A 155 1.40 -5.26 -22.33
C ASN A 155 1.29 -6.75 -22.66
N LYS A 156 0.63 -7.08 -23.79
CA LYS A 156 0.41 -8.44 -24.29
C LYS A 156 1.70 -9.27 -24.49
N ASN A 157 2.87 -8.62 -24.48
CA ASN A 157 4.16 -9.26 -24.76
C ASN A 157 5.04 -9.51 -23.53
N LYS A 158 4.65 -9.08 -22.36
CA LYS A 158 5.35 -9.42 -21.11
C LYS A 158 4.45 -10.29 -20.25
N LEU A 159 5.01 -11.37 -19.75
CA LEU A 159 4.44 -12.28 -18.76
C LEU A 159 4.07 -11.59 -17.42
N THR A 160 3.66 -10.35 -17.44
CA THR A 160 3.18 -9.60 -16.30
C THR A 160 1.68 -9.79 -16.03
N ASN A 161 1.12 -10.94 -16.42
CA ASN A 161 -0.08 -11.45 -15.75
C ASN A 161 0.26 -11.81 -14.31
N LYS A 162 0.81 -10.85 -13.56
CA LYS A 162 0.96 -10.96 -12.11
C LYS A 162 -0.45 -10.90 -11.50
N LYS A 163 -1.15 -12.01 -11.58
CA LYS A 163 -2.40 -12.18 -10.84
C LYS A 163 -2.04 -12.11 -9.37
N TYR A 164 -2.67 -11.22 -8.64
CA TYR A 164 -2.56 -11.17 -7.20
C TYR A 164 -3.39 -12.30 -6.58
N ASP A 165 -2.87 -12.91 -5.54
CA ASP A 165 -3.57 -13.95 -4.80
C ASP A 165 -4.44 -13.33 -3.71
N VAL A 166 -4.05 -12.15 -3.22
CA VAL A 166 -4.75 -11.40 -2.16
C VAL A 166 -4.79 -9.91 -2.50
N LEU A 167 -5.98 -9.32 -2.38
CA LEU A 167 -6.17 -7.88 -2.32
C LEU A 167 -6.39 -7.51 -0.86
N ASN A 168 -5.47 -6.71 -0.30
CA ASN A 168 -5.58 -6.17 1.03
C ASN A 168 -6.06 -4.72 0.97
N CYS A 169 -7.11 -4.40 1.73
CA CYS A 169 -7.67 -3.05 1.82
C CYS A 169 -8.13 -2.83 3.26
N GLN A 170 -7.28 -2.21 4.07
CA GLN A 170 -7.57 -2.00 5.48
C GLN A 170 -7.66 -0.53 5.82
N PHE A 171 -8.81 -0.10 6.36
CA PHE A 171 -9.13 1.29 6.69
C PHE A 171 -9.18 2.27 5.52
N MET A 172 -9.43 1.80 4.32
CA MET A 172 -9.54 2.65 3.14
C MET A 172 -10.98 2.98 2.71
N LEU A 173 -11.93 2.07 2.96
CA LEU A 173 -13.30 2.16 2.43
C LEU A 173 -14.17 3.26 3.03
N HIS A 174 -13.63 4.07 3.94
CA HIS A 174 -14.33 5.18 4.59
C HIS A 174 -13.85 6.56 4.13
N PHE A 175 -12.97 6.61 3.15
CA PHE A 175 -12.49 7.84 2.53
C PHE A 175 -13.19 8.17 1.22
#